data_a475a84f2186e1516444f4aa0d164cd5
#
_entry.id   a475a84f2186e1516444f4aa0d164cd5
#
_cell.length_a   1.000
_cell.length_b   1.000
_cell.length_c   1.000
_cell.angle_alpha   90.00
_cell.angle_beta   90.00
_cell.angle_gamma   90.00
#
_symmetry.space_group_name_H-M   'P 1'
#
loop_
_entity.id
_entity.type
_entity.pdbx_description
1 polymer ?
#
loop_
_entity_poly.entity_id
_entity_poly.type
_entity_poly.pdbx_seq_one_letter_code
_entity_poly.pdbx_strand_id
1 'polypeptide(L)'
;MIIDFVGKFYDNHYLSIINRNLIAKLTEAHPDWEISITPLDSYDPEYKLDKNIVKQLKTLEKAETGETDIQVRHSYPPIWQWPTSDRTKVIFIQPWEYTKAPFEW
;
A
#
# COMPACT_ATOMS: atom_id res chain seq x y z
N MET A 1 -4.95 13.60 8.29
CA MET A 1 -3.67 12.95 7.97
C MET A 1 -3.76 12.35 6.58
N ILE A 2 -2.75 12.54 5.77
CA ILE A 2 -2.68 12.03 4.40
C ILE A 2 -1.71 10.86 4.38
N ILE A 3 -2.20 9.67 4.01
CA ILE A 3 -1.40 8.43 4.01
C ILE A 3 -1.44 7.81 2.63
N ASP A 4 -0.29 7.48 2.09
CA ASP A 4 -0.15 6.75 0.84
C ASP A 4 0.42 5.35 1.10
N PHE A 5 -0.20 4.33 0.50
CA PHE A 5 0.25 2.95 0.60
C PHE A 5 0.88 2.50 -0.71
N VAL A 6 2.13 2.07 -0.63
CA VAL A 6 2.87 1.54 -1.77
C VAL A 6 3.00 0.03 -1.62
N GLY A 7 2.54 -0.71 -2.60
CA GLY A 7 2.61 -2.16 -2.60
C GLY A 7 1.72 -2.78 -3.66
N LYS A 8 1.54 -4.09 -3.57
CA LYS A 8 0.62 -4.81 -4.45
C LYS A 8 -0.77 -4.84 -3.84
N PHE A 9 -1.80 -4.68 -4.68
CA PHE A 9 -3.19 -4.61 -4.23
C PHE A 9 -4.13 -5.49 -5.04
N TYR A 10 -3.77 -5.88 -6.25
CA TYR A 10 -4.71 -6.46 -7.21
C TYR A 10 -4.60 -7.96 -7.38
N ASP A 11 -3.50 -8.58 -7.01
CA ASP A 11 -3.36 -10.03 -7.15
C ASP A 11 -3.90 -10.78 -5.92
N ASN A 12 -3.81 -12.11 -5.94
CA ASN A 12 -4.26 -12.96 -4.84
C ASN A 12 -3.09 -13.42 -3.96
N HIS A 13 -1.93 -12.81 -4.10
CA HIS A 13 -0.80 -13.07 -3.23
C HIS A 13 -1.09 -12.57 -1.82
N TYR A 14 -0.51 -13.21 -0.81
CA TYR A 14 -0.79 -12.85 0.59
C TYR A 14 -0.45 -11.39 0.92
N LEU A 15 0.58 -10.82 0.30
CA LEU A 15 0.92 -9.40 0.50
C LEU A 15 -0.21 -8.48 0.04
N SER A 16 -0.82 -8.76 -1.10
CA SER A 16 -1.94 -7.98 -1.60
C SER A 16 -3.17 -8.11 -0.71
N ILE A 17 -3.43 -9.31 -0.21
CA ILE A 17 -4.55 -9.56 0.72
C ILE A 17 -4.34 -8.77 2.00
N ILE A 18 -3.13 -8.79 2.56
CA ILE A 18 -2.81 -8.02 3.76
C ILE A 18 -2.98 -6.53 3.51
N ASN A 19 -2.48 -6.02 2.39
CA ASN A 19 -2.57 -4.60 2.06
C ASN A 19 -4.02 -4.14 1.91
N ARG A 20 -4.86 -4.93 1.21
CA ARG A 20 -6.28 -4.61 1.08
C ARG A 20 -6.99 -4.59 2.44
N ASN A 21 -6.72 -5.58 3.28
CA ASN A 21 -7.31 -5.65 4.61
C ASN A 21 -6.85 -4.51 5.51
N LEU A 22 -5.59 -4.15 5.44
CA LEU A 22 -5.03 -3.05 6.23
C LEU A 22 -5.70 -1.72 5.88
N ILE A 23 -5.84 -1.44 4.59
CA ILE A 23 -6.51 -0.22 4.12
C ILE A 23 -7.97 -0.20 4.56
N ALA A 24 -8.69 -1.31 4.43
CA ALA A 24 -10.09 -1.39 4.85
C ALA A 24 -10.24 -1.11 6.34
N LYS A 25 -9.37 -1.67 7.16
CA LYS A 25 -9.40 -1.47 8.60
C LYS A 25 -9.04 -0.04 9.01
N LEU A 26 -8.06 0.55 8.35
CA LEU A 26 -7.66 1.94 8.63
C LEU A 26 -8.74 2.93 8.20
N THR A 27 -9.39 2.69 7.07
CA THR A 27 -10.50 3.53 6.61
C THR A 27 -11.67 3.47 7.58
N GLU A 28 -11.96 2.29 8.10
CA GLU A 28 -13.01 2.10 9.09
C GLU A 28 -12.68 2.78 10.43
N ALA A 29 -11.44 2.64 10.89
CA ALA A 29 -11.00 3.18 12.17
C ALA A 29 -10.80 4.70 12.14
N HIS A 30 -10.39 5.24 10.99
CA HIS A 30 -10.04 6.65 10.83
C HIS A 30 -10.68 7.23 9.55
N PRO A 31 -12.00 7.44 9.54
CA PRO A 31 -12.69 7.92 8.33
C PRO A 31 -12.30 9.35 7.94
N ASP A 32 -11.65 10.10 8.83
CA ASP A 32 -11.14 11.45 8.57
C ASP A 32 -9.77 11.47 7.89
N TRP A 33 -9.09 10.34 7.79
CA TRP A 33 -7.80 10.27 7.10
C TRP A 33 -7.99 10.17 5.59
N GLU A 34 -7.16 10.87 4.85
CA GLU A 34 -7.09 10.73 3.40
C GLU A 34 -6.12 9.60 3.07
N ILE A 35 -6.64 8.53 2.49
CA ILE A 35 -5.85 7.34 2.16
C ILE A 35 -5.81 7.21 0.64
N SER A 36 -4.61 7.06 0.10
CA SER A 36 -4.39 6.75 -1.31
C SER A 36 -3.51 5.52 -1.44
N ILE A 37 -3.49 4.94 -2.61
CA ILE A 37 -2.61 3.81 -2.90
C ILE A 37 -1.75 4.11 -4.13
N THR A 38 -0.52 3.59 -4.10
CA THR A 38 0.38 3.55 -5.24
C THR A 38 0.66 2.09 -5.54
N PRO A 39 -0.14 1.45 -6.40
CA PRO A 39 0.01 0.02 -6.64
C PRO A 39 1.24 -0.28 -7.48
N LEU A 40 1.94 -1.35 -7.12
CA LEU A 40 3.08 -1.88 -7.89
C LEU A 40 2.64 -2.94 -8.88
N ASP A 41 1.36 -3.27 -8.92
CA ASP A 41 0.76 -4.22 -9.85
C ASP A 41 -0.46 -3.61 -10.53
N SER A 42 -0.99 -4.31 -11.53
CA SER A 42 -2.18 -3.89 -12.26
C SER A 42 -3.28 -4.94 -12.10
N TYR A 43 -4.53 -4.49 -12.15
CA TYR A 43 -5.65 -5.42 -12.11
C TYR A 43 -5.67 -6.33 -13.35
N ASP A 44 -5.86 -7.62 -13.10
CA ASP A 44 -6.03 -8.63 -14.11
C ASP A 44 -7.35 -9.38 -13.85
N PRO A 45 -8.27 -9.47 -14.85
CA PRO A 45 -9.52 -10.20 -14.66
C PRO A 45 -9.35 -11.65 -14.20
N GLU A 46 -8.21 -12.28 -14.49
CA GLU A 46 -7.92 -13.64 -14.06
C GLU A 46 -7.83 -13.76 -12.53
N TYR A 47 -7.57 -12.67 -11.81
CA TYR A 47 -7.51 -12.68 -10.35
C TYR A 47 -8.89 -12.86 -9.71
N LYS A 48 -9.98 -12.62 -10.45
CA LYS A 48 -11.35 -12.81 -9.98
C LYS A 48 -11.67 -12.09 -8.69
N LEU A 49 -11.14 -10.90 -8.53
CA LEU A 49 -11.47 -10.05 -7.39
C LEU A 49 -12.91 -9.56 -7.49
N ASP A 50 -13.53 -9.34 -6.34
CA ASP A 50 -14.86 -8.73 -6.27
C ASP A 50 -14.85 -7.37 -6.96
N LYS A 51 -15.87 -7.10 -7.76
CA LYS A 51 -15.96 -5.85 -8.53
C LYS A 51 -16.00 -4.62 -7.64
N ASN A 52 -16.60 -4.72 -6.48
CA ASN A 52 -16.66 -3.62 -5.53
C ASN A 52 -15.29 -3.32 -4.93
N ILE A 53 -14.50 -4.35 -4.67
CA ILE A 53 -13.11 -4.21 -4.21
C ILE A 53 -12.27 -3.50 -5.27
N VAL A 54 -12.35 -3.94 -6.52
CA VAL A 54 -11.62 -3.33 -7.63
C VAL A 54 -12.00 -1.86 -7.79
N LYS A 55 -13.29 -1.56 -7.74
CA LYS A 55 -13.79 -0.18 -7.85
C LYS A 55 -13.26 0.70 -6.72
N GLN A 56 -13.26 0.20 -5.50
CA GLN A 56 -12.74 0.93 -4.34
C GLN A 56 -11.25 1.20 -4.48
N LEU A 57 -10.47 0.19 -4.87
CA LEU A 57 -9.03 0.34 -5.09
C LEU A 57 -8.74 1.37 -6.20
N LYS A 58 -9.47 1.32 -7.30
CA LYS A 58 -9.32 2.29 -8.39
C LYS A 58 -9.62 3.71 -7.94
N THR A 59 -10.59 3.89 -7.07
CA THR A 59 -10.92 5.20 -6.52
C THR A 59 -9.77 5.72 -5.65
N LEU A 60 -9.18 4.88 -4.81
CA LEU A 60 -8.06 5.25 -3.96
C LEU A 60 -6.80 5.54 -4.78
N GLU A 61 -6.58 4.81 -5.87
CA GLU A 61 -5.47 5.02 -6.79
C GLU A 61 -5.54 6.40 -7.44
N LYS A 62 -6.73 6.87 -7.72
CA LYS A 62 -6.97 8.17 -8.36
C LYS A 62 -7.11 9.31 -7.37
N ALA A 63 -7.11 9.04 -6.08
CA ALA A 63 -7.26 10.07 -5.08
C ALA A 63 -6.09 11.05 -5.18
N GLU A 64 -6.40 12.32 -5.43
CA GLU A 64 -5.39 13.35 -5.40
C GLU A 64 -5.23 13.79 -3.96
N THR A 65 -4.08 13.51 -3.42
CA THR A 65 -3.71 13.98 -2.11
C THR A 65 -2.72 15.12 -2.27
N GLY A 66 -2.69 16.02 -1.31
CA GLY A 66 -1.63 16.99 -1.22
C GLY A 66 -0.32 16.32 -0.82
N GLU A 67 0.48 17.00 -0.04
CA GLU A 67 1.71 16.43 0.47
C GLU A 67 1.40 15.29 1.44
N THR A 68 1.98 14.12 1.19
CA THR A 68 1.75 12.94 2.00
C THR A 68 2.46 13.06 3.34
N ASP A 69 1.74 12.83 4.44
CA ASP A 69 2.34 12.84 5.77
C ASP A 69 3.10 11.56 6.06
N ILE A 70 2.50 10.40 5.71
CA ILE A 70 3.08 9.09 5.93
C ILE A 70 2.94 8.26 4.66
N GLN A 71 4.02 7.62 4.24
CA GLN A 71 4.00 6.62 3.19
C GLN A 71 4.31 5.27 3.81
N VAL A 72 3.39 4.31 3.64
CA VAL A 72 3.58 2.94 4.10
C VAL A 72 4.01 2.09 2.90
N ARG A 73 5.13 1.41 3.02
CA ARG A 73 5.68 0.54 1.97
C ARG A 73 5.66 -0.90 2.45
N HIS A 74 4.86 -1.72 1.81
CA HIS A 74 4.76 -3.14 2.10
C HIS A 74 4.91 -3.92 0.79
N SER A 75 6.16 -4.25 0.47
CA SER A 75 6.50 -4.96 -0.76
C SER A 75 7.72 -5.85 -0.57
N TYR A 76 7.92 -6.79 -1.49
CA TYR A 76 9.10 -7.60 -1.55
C TYR A 76 9.59 -7.65 -3.01
N PRO A 77 10.82 -7.25 -3.30
CA PRO A 77 11.80 -6.67 -2.36
C PRO A 77 11.40 -5.29 -1.88
N PRO A 78 11.93 -4.82 -0.75
CA PRO A 78 11.59 -3.49 -0.24
C PRO A 78 12.11 -2.38 -1.15
N ILE A 79 11.39 -1.26 -1.13
CA ILE A 79 11.76 -0.07 -1.90
C ILE A 79 12.39 0.94 -0.93
N TRP A 80 13.70 1.18 -1.11
CA TRP A 80 14.48 2.02 -0.19
C TRP A 80 14.68 3.46 -0.66
N GLN A 81 14.01 3.87 -1.72
CA GLN A 81 14.14 5.22 -2.24
C GLN A 81 13.59 6.27 -1.27
N TRP A 82 14.25 7.42 -1.21
CA TRP A 82 13.75 8.53 -0.41
C TRP A 82 12.43 9.03 -0.97
N PRO A 83 11.49 9.46 -0.10
CA PRO A 83 10.27 10.10 -0.59
C PRO A 83 10.61 11.44 -1.25
N THR A 84 9.72 11.91 -2.12
CA THR A 84 9.90 13.17 -2.84
C THR A 84 9.79 14.39 -1.95
N SER A 85 9.16 14.26 -0.80
CA SER A 85 8.99 15.34 0.18
C SER A 85 9.76 15.04 1.46
N ASP A 86 10.48 16.04 1.97
CA ASP A 86 11.19 15.94 3.25
C ASP A 86 10.23 15.80 4.44
N ARG A 87 8.97 16.15 4.27
CA ARG A 87 7.96 16.07 5.33
C ARG A 87 7.31 14.70 5.43
N THR A 88 7.47 13.86 4.42
CA THR A 88 6.87 12.53 4.39
C THR A 88 7.71 11.56 5.21
N LYS A 89 7.08 10.93 6.19
CA LYS A 89 7.69 9.83 6.95
C LYS A 89 7.38 8.52 6.26
N VAL A 90 8.37 7.63 6.19
CA VAL A 90 8.21 6.33 5.55
C VAL A 90 8.18 5.24 6.61
N ILE A 91 7.17 4.38 6.53
CA ILE A 91 7.04 3.20 7.37
C ILE A 91 7.19 1.99 6.47
N PHE A 92 8.14 1.11 6.82
CA PHE A 92 8.36 -0.14 6.12
C PHE A 92 7.71 -1.27 6.90
N ILE A 93 6.85 -2.02 6.22
CA ILE A 93 6.34 -3.28 6.75
C ILE A 93 7.06 -4.37 5.97
N GLN A 94 7.85 -5.18 6.68
CA GLN A 94 8.74 -6.14 6.04
C GLN A 94 8.56 -7.52 6.64
N PRO A 95 7.99 -8.48 5.90
CA PRO A 95 7.92 -9.85 6.39
C PRO A 95 9.32 -10.47 6.40
N TRP A 96 9.67 -11.14 7.50
CA TRP A 96 10.93 -11.85 7.64
C TRP A 96 10.70 -13.35 7.59
N GLU A 97 11.39 -14.04 6.69
CA GLU A 97 11.40 -15.49 6.64
C GLU A 97 12.67 -16.06 7.31
N TYR A 98 13.63 -15.18 7.62
CA TYR A 98 14.92 -15.53 8.17
C TYR A 98 15.18 -14.74 9.45
N THR A 99 16.11 -15.25 10.27
CA THR A 99 16.48 -14.59 11.53
C THR A 99 17.23 -13.29 11.34
N LYS A 100 17.80 -13.08 10.14
CA LYS A 100 18.54 -11.85 9.81
C LYS A 100 18.04 -11.27 8.50
N ALA A 101 18.08 -9.95 8.39
CA ALA A 101 17.82 -9.30 7.14
C ALA A 101 18.88 -9.67 6.10
N PRO A 102 18.49 -9.84 4.80
CA PRO A 102 19.48 -9.99 3.75
C PRO A 102 20.44 -8.82 3.72
N PHE A 103 21.70 -9.10 3.42
CA PHE A 103 22.75 -8.07 3.44
C PHE A 103 22.50 -6.92 2.47
N GLU A 104 21.87 -7.21 1.33
CA GLU A 104 21.56 -6.21 0.30
C GLU A 104 20.35 -5.33 0.61
N TRP A 105 19.71 -5.52 1.70
CA TRP A 105 18.53 -4.72 2.09
C TRP A 105 18.90 -3.44 2.83
#